data_d1ec22abe669456d55a7287330c69228
#
_entry.id   d1ec22abe669456d55a7287330c69228
#
_cell.length_a   1.000
_cell.length_b   1.000
_cell.length_c   1.000
_cell.angle_alpha   90.00
_cell.angle_beta   90.00
_cell.angle_gamma   90.00
#
_symmetry.space_group_name_H-M   'P 1'
#
loop_
_entity.id
_entity.type
_entity.pdbx_description
1 polymer ?
#
loop_
_entity_poly.entity_id
_entity_poly.type
_entity_poly.pdbx_seq_one_letter_code
_entity_poly.pdbx_strand_id
1 'polypeptide(L)'
;MPWKYLLSFTALVCLSISWADVASSQRNNLLEVIERINADVIFLRHALAPGFGDPENFNLADCSTQRNLDDIGRAQAVEIGIEFKSYDIEFEDILSSQWCRCKDTANLLNLGDWNEFMGLNSFFQNFSNREDTLALLNKKLLSKETGLTLMITHQVVIRAVTGIVVSSGGLVAFNSKTGQSVIHKFDN
;
A
#
# COMPACT_ATOMS: atom_id res chain seq x y z
N MET A 1 0.93 -48.17 -60.92
CA MET A 1 0.70 -46.81 -60.38
C MET A 1 0.84 -46.88 -58.85
N PRO A 2 1.86 -46.33 -58.20
CA PRO A 2 1.97 -46.30 -56.76
C PRO A 2 1.50 -44.95 -56.21
N TRP A 3 0.63 -45.03 -55.23
CA TRP A 3 0.06 -43.93 -54.50
C TRP A 3 1.09 -43.40 -53.47
N LYS A 4 1.48 -42.13 -53.59
CA LYS A 4 2.37 -41.44 -52.64
C LYS A 4 1.52 -40.89 -51.49
N TYR A 5 1.71 -41.38 -50.26
CA TYR A 5 1.19 -40.81 -49.05
C TYR A 5 2.03 -39.57 -48.64
N LEU A 6 1.46 -38.39 -48.68
CA LEU A 6 2.01 -37.16 -48.10
C LEU A 6 1.72 -37.18 -46.60
N LEU A 7 2.71 -37.39 -45.79
CA LEU A 7 2.64 -37.18 -44.33
C LEU A 7 2.81 -35.71 -44.07
N SER A 8 1.68 -35.03 -43.68
CA SER A 8 1.72 -33.66 -43.18
C SER A 8 2.19 -33.66 -41.71
N PHE A 9 3.37 -33.17 -41.45
CA PHE A 9 3.84 -32.90 -40.11
C PHE A 9 3.27 -31.56 -39.63
N THR A 10 2.24 -31.58 -38.82
CA THR A 10 1.80 -30.42 -38.06
C THR A 10 2.70 -30.24 -36.87
N ALA A 11 3.63 -29.27 -36.92
CA ALA A 11 4.44 -28.88 -35.79
C ALA A 11 3.56 -28.17 -34.76
N LEU A 12 3.36 -28.82 -33.62
CA LEU A 12 2.70 -28.24 -32.44
C LEU A 12 3.71 -27.29 -31.78
N VAL A 13 3.56 -25.98 -32.02
CA VAL A 13 4.35 -24.97 -31.30
C VAL A 13 3.74 -24.81 -29.89
N CYS A 14 4.32 -25.48 -28.90
CA CYS A 14 4.02 -25.22 -27.50
C CYS A 14 4.62 -23.86 -27.12
N LEU A 15 3.77 -22.85 -27.01
CA LEU A 15 4.12 -21.58 -26.36
C LEU A 15 4.30 -21.82 -24.85
N SER A 16 5.52 -22.02 -24.43
CA SER A 16 5.87 -22.05 -23.01
C SER A 16 5.92 -20.60 -22.50
N ILE A 17 4.79 -20.12 -21.94
CA ILE A 17 4.81 -18.87 -21.15
C ILE A 17 5.64 -19.18 -19.90
N SER A 18 6.78 -18.52 -19.74
CA SER A 18 7.63 -18.74 -18.59
C SER A 18 7.03 -18.04 -17.37
N TRP A 19 7.16 -18.66 -16.19
CA TRP A 19 6.72 -18.06 -14.91
C TRP A 19 7.42 -16.72 -14.66
N ALA A 20 8.59 -16.50 -15.24
CA ALA A 20 9.32 -15.25 -15.19
C ALA A 20 8.58 -14.10 -15.90
N ASP A 21 7.89 -14.35 -17.01
CA ASP A 21 7.15 -13.33 -17.76
C ASP A 21 5.90 -12.90 -16.99
N VAL A 22 5.24 -13.81 -16.28
CA VAL A 22 4.05 -13.50 -15.44
C VAL A 22 4.48 -12.68 -14.22
N ALA A 23 5.55 -13.06 -13.53
CA ALA A 23 6.09 -12.33 -12.38
C ALA A 23 6.63 -10.95 -12.79
N SER A 24 7.18 -10.81 -13.99
CA SER A 24 7.62 -9.53 -14.56
C SER A 24 6.44 -8.61 -14.86
N SER A 25 5.35 -9.14 -15.41
CA SER A 25 4.14 -8.37 -15.70
C SER A 25 3.46 -7.83 -14.44
N GLN A 26 3.44 -8.60 -13.35
CA GLN A 26 2.90 -8.15 -12.06
C GLN A 26 3.80 -7.10 -11.39
N ARG A 27 5.12 -7.27 -11.42
CA ARG A 27 6.07 -6.29 -10.89
C ARG A 27 5.96 -4.94 -11.59
N ASN A 28 5.78 -4.93 -12.89
CA ASN A 28 5.65 -3.70 -13.66
C ASN A 28 4.39 -2.91 -13.32
N ASN A 29 3.34 -3.55 -12.80
CA ASN A 29 2.06 -2.88 -12.56
C ASN A 29 2.15 -1.76 -11.50
N LEU A 30 2.80 -1.95 -10.33
CA LEU A 30 2.93 -0.89 -9.33
C LEU A 30 3.86 0.24 -9.81
N LEU A 31 5.01 -0.11 -10.40
CA LEU A 31 5.93 0.88 -10.97
C LEU A 31 5.27 1.65 -12.12
N GLU A 32 4.58 0.96 -13.02
CA GLU A 32 3.83 1.61 -14.09
C GLU A 32 2.76 2.57 -13.58
N VAL A 33 2.08 2.22 -12.48
CA VAL A 33 1.09 3.11 -11.85
C VAL A 33 1.78 4.35 -11.29
N ILE A 34 2.91 4.19 -10.57
CA ILE A 34 3.69 5.28 -10.00
C ILE A 34 4.16 6.22 -11.11
N GLU A 35 4.77 5.69 -12.16
CA GLU A 35 5.28 6.46 -13.29
C GLU A 35 4.16 7.16 -14.07
N ARG A 36 3.09 6.45 -14.41
CA ARG A 36 1.98 6.95 -15.22
C ARG A 36 1.32 8.20 -14.65
N ILE A 37 1.18 8.27 -13.32
CA ILE A 37 0.56 9.42 -12.67
C ILE A 37 1.61 10.34 -12.02
N ASN A 38 2.90 10.05 -12.15
CA ASN A 38 3.99 10.71 -11.41
C ASN A 38 3.65 10.75 -9.90
N ALA A 39 3.31 9.59 -9.33
CA ALA A 39 2.99 9.51 -7.92
C ALA A 39 4.20 9.87 -7.06
N ASP A 40 3.98 10.72 -6.08
CA ASP A 40 4.98 11.12 -5.08
C ASP A 40 4.62 10.66 -3.67
N VAL A 41 3.45 10.01 -3.53
CA VAL A 41 2.97 9.40 -2.28
C VAL A 41 2.33 8.04 -2.56
N ILE A 42 2.64 7.08 -1.70
CA ILE A 42 1.88 5.84 -1.56
C ILE A 42 1.17 5.87 -0.20
N PHE A 43 -0.16 5.95 -0.22
CA PHE A 43 -0.94 5.70 0.97
C PHE A 43 -1.12 4.20 1.16
N LEU A 44 -0.72 3.69 2.31
CA LEU A 44 -0.94 2.31 2.73
C LEU A 44 -1.92 2.30 3.91
N ARG A 45 -3.06 1.64 3.75
CA ARG A 45 -3.89 1.32 4.91
C ARG A 45 -3.17 0.28 5.76
N HIS A 46 -3.08 0.51 7.09
CA HIS A 46 -2.50 -0.45 8.03
C HIS A 46 -2.96 -1.89 7.73
N ALA A 47 -2.14 -2.87 8.02
CA ALA A 47 -2.43 -4.28 7.86
C ALA A 47 -3.66 -4.71 8.69
N LEU A 48 -4.12 -5.94 8.50
CA LEU A 48 -5.35 -6.43 9.11
C LEU A 48 -5.31 -6.29 10.64
N ALA A 49 -6.27 -5.54 11.15
CA ALA A 49 -6.59 -5.44 12.56
C ALA A 49 -8.06 -5.82 12.69
N PRO A 50 -8.43 -6.99 13.23
CA PRO A 50 -9.80 -7.47 13.26
C PRO A 50 -10.69 -6.62 14.17
N GLY A 51 -12.00 -6.62 13.87
CA GLY A 51 -12.99 -5.83 14.60
C GLY A 51 -13.27 -4.46 13.97
N PHE A 52 -14.03 -3.65 14.70
CA PHE A 52 -14.52 -2.35 14.24
C PHE A 52 -14.28 -1.28 15.32
N GLY A 53 -13.65 -0.18 14.92
CA GLY A 53 -13.33 0.92 15.83
C GLY A 53 -12.21 0.60 16.82
N ASP A 54 -11.97 1.50 17.74
CA ASP A 54 -11.11 1.32 18.91
C ASP A 54 -11.99 1.27 20.17
N PRO A 55 -11.55 0.63 21.29
CA PRO A 55 -12.29 0.59 22.54
C PRO A 55 -12.60 1.99 23.12
N GLU A 56 -13.63 2.11 23.95
CA GLU A 56 -14.03 3.39 24.56
C GLU A 56 -12.94 4.00 25.46
N ASN A 57 -12.12 3.13 26.08
CA ASN A 57 -10.99 3.53 26.92
C ASN A 57 -9.71 3.82 26.13
N PHE A 58 -9.84 4.11 24.83
CA PHE A 58 -8.72 4.37 23.94
C PHE A 58 -7.73 5.39 24.52
N ASN A 59 -6.46 5.02 24.50
CA ASN A 59 -5.33 5.88 24.83
C ASN A 59 -4.23 5.70 23.77
N LEU A 60 -3.84 6.79 23.13
CA LEU A 60 -2.82 6.77 22.06
C LEU A 60 -1.45 6.25 22.54
N ALA A 61 -1.11 6.48 23.81
CA ALA A 61 0.15 6.06 24.41
C ALA A 61 0.15 4.61 24.91
N ASP A 62 -1.03 3.93 24.93
CA ASP A 62 -1.17 2.58 25.46
C ASP A 62 -1.80 1.65 24.41
N CYS A 63 -0.97 0.82 23.78
CA CYS A 63 -1.42 -0.13 22.76
C CYS A 63 -2.42 -1.17 23.28
N SER A 64 -2.44 -1.46 24.59
CA SER A 64 -3.39 -2.42 25.16
C SER A 64 -4.85 -1.92 25.11
N THR A 65 -5.04 -0.62 24.95
CA THR A 65 -6.35 0.04 24.82
C THR A 65 -6.76 0.28 23.36
N GLN A 66 -6.01 -0.26 22.41
CA GLN A 66 -6.26 -0.08 20.98
C GLN A 66 -6.63 -1.38 20.29
N ARG A 67 -7.29 -1.26 19.16
CA ARG A 67 -7.47 -2.37 18.24
C ARG A 67 -6.16 -2.56 17.44
N ASN A 68 -5.54 -3.71 17.61
CA ASN A 68 -4.20 -4.02 17.07
C ASN A 68 -4.24 -5.07 15.97
N LEU A 69 -3.11 -5.28 15.30
CA LEU A 69 -2.92 -6.38 14.36
C LEU A 69 -3.03 -7.72 15.10
N ASP A 70 -3.67 -8.69 14.44
CA ASP A 70 -3.54 -10.10 14.82
C ASP A 70 -2.36 -10.76 14.08
N ASP A 71 -2.18 -12.06 14.25
CA ASP A 71 -1.09 -12.79 13.60
C ASP A 71 -1.21 -12.77 12.07
N ILE A 72 -2.43 -12.79 11.53
CA ILE A 72 -2.68 -12.68 10.08
C ILE A 72 -2.28 -11.29 9.59
N GLY A 73 -2.66 -10.25 10.32
CA GLY A 73 -2.27 -8.88 9.97
C GLY A 73 -0.78 -8.65 10.07
N ARG A 74 -0.11 -9.26 11.04
CA ARG A 74 1.37 -9.20 11.15
C ARG A 74 2.04 -9.89 9.97
N ALA A 75 1.58 -11.08 9.59
CA ALA A 75 2.05 -11.78 8.39
C ALA A 75 1.82 -10.94 7.12
N GLN A 76 0.62 -10.38 6.96
CA GLN A 76 0.29 -9.48 5.84
C GLN A 76 1.25 -8.29 5.74
N ALA A 77 1.60 -7.66 6.86
CA ALA A 77 2.54 -6.53 6.85
C ALA A 77 3.94 -6.95 6.38
N VAL A 78 4.42 -8.14 6.79
CA VAL A 78 5.70 -8.69 6.33
C VAL A 78 5.66 -8.96 4.82
N GLU A 79 4.60 -9.58 4.32
CA GLU A 79 4.41 -9.87 2.89
C GLU A 79 4.41 -8.59 2.05
N ILE A 80 3.67 -7.56 2.48
CA ILE A 80 3.68 -6.25 1.82
C ILE A 80 5.10 -5.65 1.75
N GLY A 81 5.88 -5.79 2.83
CA GLY A 81 7.27 -5.34 2.85
C GLY A 81 8.17 -6.10 1.86
N ILE A 82 7.97 -7.42 1.72
CA ILE A 82 8.66 -8.25 0.72
C ILE A 82 8.28 -7.79 -0.69
N GLU A 83 7.01 -7.54 -0.94
CA GLU A 83 6.54 -7.04 -2.23
C GLU A 83 7.18 -5.70 -2.60
N PHE A 84 7.19 -4.70 -1.71
CA PHE A 84 7.88 -3.43 -1.97
C PHE A 84 9.35 -3.62 -2.32
N LYS A 85 10.07 -4.47 -1.60
CA LYS A 85 11.48 -4.79 -1.89
C LYS A 85 11.66 -5.47 -3.25
N SER A 86 10.69 -6.29 -3.67
CA SER A 86 10.75 -6.98 -4.96
C SER A 86 10.62 -6.04 -6.16
N TYR A 87 10.03 -4.85 -5.95
CA TYR A 87 9.92 -3.79 -6.95
C TYR A 87 11.11 -2.83 -6.98
N ASP A 88 12.10 -3.00 -6.10
CA ASP A 88 13.22 -2.05 -5.92
C ASP A 88 12.74 -0.59 -5.70
N ILE A 89 11.59 -0.44 -5.00
CA ILE A 89 11.04 0.89 -4.69
C ILE A 89 11.76 1.45 -3.48
N GLU A 90 12.42 2.60 -3.69
CA GLU A 90 13.02 3.38 -2.61
C GLU A 90 12.07 4.48 -2.15
N PHE A 91 11.89 4.60 -0.83
CA PHE A 91 11.13 5.68 -0.22
C PHE A 91 12.09 6.71 0.40
N GLU A 92 11.91 7.98 0.04
CA GLU A 92 12.63 9.09 0.66
C GLU A 92 12.20 9.29 2.12
N ASP A 93 10.90 9.17 2.38
CA ASP A 93 10.29 9.24 3.71
C ASP A 93 9.34 8.07 3.92
N ILE A 94 9.31 7.51 5.12
CA ILE A 94 8.28 6.59 5.59
C ILE A 94 7.62 7.20 6.81
N LEU A 95 6.33 7.50 6.71
CA LEU A 95 5.55 8.14 7.75
C LEU A 95 4.42 7.25 8.22
N SER A 96 4.20 7.18 9.53
CA SER A 96 3.14 6.39 10.14
C SER A 96 2.21 7.23 11.01
N SER A 97 0.94 6.90 10.99
CA SER A 97 0.02 7.31 12.05
C SER A 97 0.53 6.82 13.41
N GLN A 98 0.20 7.56 14.46
CA GLN A 98 0.59 7.25 15.84
C GLN A 98 -0.16 6.05 16.45
N TRP A 99 -1.18 5.50 15.78
CA TRP A 99 -1.88 4.28 16.21
C TRP A 99 -0.99 3.05 16.16
N CYS A 100 -1.06 2.21 17.19
CA CYS A 100 -0.19 1.05 17.31
C CYS A 100 -0.25 0.12 16.10
N ARG A 101 -1.42 -0.15 15.52
CA ARG A 101 -1.56 -0.95 14.29
C ARG A 101 -0.83 -0.37 13.07
N CYS A 102 -0.71 0.97 12.99
CA CYS A 102 0.07 1.60 11.91
C CYS A 102 1.57 1.50 12.18
N LYS A 103 2.00 1.73 13.44
CA LYS A 103 3.39 1.58 13.86
C LYS A 103 3.86 0.14 13.72
N ASP A 104 3.04 -0.83 14.12
CA ASP A 104 3.34 -2.25 13.93
C ASP A 104 3.45 -2.60 12.44
N THR A 105 2.54 -2.05 11.60
CA THR A 105 2.65 -2.22 10.14
C THR A 105 3.98 -1.66 9.65
N ALA A 106 4.35 -0.43 10.01
CA ALA A 106 5.60 0.21 9.59
C ALA A 106 6.84 -0.61 10.00
N ASN A 107 6.87 -1.10 11.23
CA ASN A 107 7.95 -1.95 11.72
C ASN A 107 8.08 -3.25 10.93
N LEU A 108 6.94 -3.92 10.66
CA LEU A 108 6.91 -5.24 10.01
C LEU A 108 7.18 -5.16 8.50
N LEU A 109 6.88 -4.03 7.84
CA LEU A 109 7.31 -3.77 6.46
C LEU A 109 8.83 -3.85 6.31
N ASN A 110 9.58 -3.45 7.36
CA ASN A 110 11.04 -3.49 7.38
C ASN A 110 11.70 -2.84 6.14
N LEU A 111 11.23 -1.62 5.78
CA LEU A 111 11.67 -0.86 4.60
C LEU A 111 12.69 0.24 4.93
N GLY A 112 13.12 0.36 6.17
CA GLY A 112 14.03 1.39 6.68
C GLY A 112 13.44 2.16 7.85
N ASP A 113 14.09 3.28 8.21
CA ASP A 113 13.64 4.15 9.29
C ASP A 113 12.33 4.85 8.93
N TRP A 114 11.46 5.02 9.91
CA TRP A 114 10.19 5.70 9.75
C TRP A 114 9.90 6.63 10.93
N ASN A 115 9.02 7.60 10.72
CA ASN A 115 8.63 8.58 11.71
C ASN A 115 7.12 8.63 11.93
N GLU A 116 6.70 8.94 13.16
CA GLU A 116 5.30 9.23 13.47
C GLU A 116 4.88 10.57 12.87
N PHE A 117 3.66 10.63 12.34
CA PHE A 117 3.10 11.86 11.79
C PHE A 117 1.61 12.00 12.11
N MET A 118 1.26 13.02 12.89
CA MET A 118 -0.12 13.28 13.35
C MET A 118 -1.11 13.50 12.20
N GLY A 119 -0.66 14.00 11.05
CA GLY A 119 -1.47 14.16 9.84
C GLY A 119 -1.99 12.86 9.23
N LEU A 120 -1.56 11.70 9.76
CA LEU A 120 -2.01 10.37 9.35
C LEU A 120 -2.94 9.70 10.39
N ASN A 121 -3.26 10.38 11.50
CA ASN A 121 -4.05 9.84 12.59
C ASN A 121 -5.51 9.61 12.19
N SER A 122 -6.13 8.57 12.81
CA SER A 122 -7.54 8.27 12.56
C SER A 122 -8.44 9.27 13.26
N PHE A 123 -9.31 9.90 12.53
CA PHE A 123 -10.41 10.70 13.09
C PHE A 123 -11.74 9.91 13.17
N PHE A 124 -11.69 8.60 12.95
CA PHE A 124 -12.84 7.73 13.21
C PHE A 124 -13.12 7.68 14.71
N GLN A 125 -14.41 7.75 15.10
CA GLN A 125 -14.87 7.87 16.49
C GLN A 125 -14.38 9.14 17.22
N ASN A 126 -13.86 10.14 16.52
CA ASN A 126 -13.39 11.43 17.05
C ASN A 126 -12.21 11.32 18.05
N PHE A 127 -11.41 10.24 18.02
CA PHE A 127 -10.20 10.13 18.83
C PHE A 127 -9.06 11.06 18.38
N SER A 128 -9.16 11.61 17.16
CA SER A 128 -8.38 12.77 16.74
C SER A 128 -9.28 13.77 16.01
N ASN A 129 -8.87 15.03 15.99
CA ASN A 129 -9.59 16.07 15.27
C ASN A 129 -9.38 15.92 13.76
N ARG A 130 -10.47 15.87 12.99
CA ARG A 130 -10.42 15.67 11.53
C ARG A 130 -9.77 16.85 10.80
N GLU A 131 -10.14 18.06 11.18
CA GLU A 131 -9.68 19.30 10.56
C GLU A 131 -8.18 19.47 10.76
N ASP A 132 -7.69 19.27 11.99
CA ASP A 132 -6.26 19.37 12.33
C ASP A 132 -5.46 18.30 11.62
N THR A 133 -5.93 17.04 11.62
CA THR A 133 -5.28 15.93 10.93
C THR A 133 -5.13 16.24 9.44
N LEU A 134 -6.19 16.66 8.77
CA LEU A 134 -6.14 16.94 7.35
C LEU A 134 -5.36 18.23 7.02
N ALA A 135 -5.37 19.23 7.89
CA ALA A 135 -4.56 20.43 7.71
C ALA A 135 -3.06 20.12 7.75
N LEU A 136 -2.63 19.30 8.73
CA LEU A 136 -1.24 18.82 8.80
C LEU A 136 -0.84 17.99 7.58
N LEU A 137 -1.70 17.05 7.18
CA LEU A 137 -1.46 16.22 6.00
C LEU A 137 -1.35 17.07 4.72
N ASN A 138 -2.30 17.97 4.49
CA ASN A 138 -2.27 18.86 3.32
C ASN A 138 -1.01 19.72 3.30
N LYS A 139 -0.57 20.25 4.45
CA LYS A 139 0.68 21.01 4.54
C LYS A 139 1.89 20.15 4.12
N LYS A 140 1.96 18.88 4.57
CA LYS A 140 3.04 17.95 4.18
C LYS A 140 2.98 17.66 2.68
N LEU A 141 1.79 17.40 2.11
CA LEU A 141 1.60 17.12 0.68
C LEU A 141 2.02 18.32 -0.19
N LEU A 142 1.66 19.53 0.20
CA LEU A 142 2.01 20.76 -0.52
C LEU A 142 3.52 21.08 -0.45
N SER A 143 4.20 20.65 0.60
CA SER A 143 5.65 20.89 0.78
C SER A 143 6.53 19.83 0.12
N LYS A 144 5.94 18.80 -0.53
CA LYS A 144 6.73 17.78 -1.24
C LYS A 144 7.39 18.36 -2.49
N GLU A 145 8.70 18.20 -2.58
CA GLU A 145 9.49 18.63 -3.73
C GLU A 145 9.85 17.45 -4.63
N THR A 146 10.41 16.40 -4.06
CA THR A 146 10.92 15.22 -4.79
C THR A 146 10.64 13.93 -4.04
N GLY A 147 11.03 12.81 -4.63
CA GLY A 147 11.01 11.48 -4.03
C GLY A 147 9.63 10.89 -3.78
N LEU A 148 9.59 9.64 -3.41
CA LEU A 148 8.38 8.90 -3.09
C LEU A 148 8.27 8.76 -1.57
N THR A 149 7.10 9.09 -1.00
CA THR A 149 6.83 8.94 0.44
C THR A 149 5.82 7.82 0.67
N LEU A 150 6.13 6.89 1.57
CA LEU A 150 5.16 5.91 2.07
C LEU A 150 4.43 6.49 3.29
N MET A 151 3.11 6.52 3.25
CA MET A 151 2.24 7.03 4.33
C MET A 151 1.33 5.93 4.85
N ILE A 152 1.67 5.35 6.02
CA ILE A 152 0.91 4.28 6.66
C ILE A 152 -0.18 4.89 7.53
N THR A 153 -1.43 4.64 7.19
CA THR A 153 -2.57 5.36 7.76
C THR A 153 -3.85 4.51 7.81
N HIS A 154 -4.99 5.17 7.88
CA HIS A 154 -6.32 4.59 8.08
C HIS A 154 -7.23 4.86 6.89
N GLN A 155 -8.25 4.00 6.71
CA GLN A 155 -9.23 4.15 5.64
C GLN A 155 -9.88 5.54 5.60
N VAL A 156 -10.17 6.15 6.75
CA VAL A 156 -10.84 7.46 6.81
C VAL A 156 -9.96 8.58 6.28
N VAL A 157 -8.64 8.50 6.48
CA VAL A 157 -7.68 9.47 5.98
C VAL A 157 -7.50 9.30 4.47
N ILE A 158 -7.28 8.06 4.00
CA ILE A 158 -7.14 7.75 2.57
C ILE A 158 -8.38 8.26 1.81
N ARG A 159 -9.57 7.90 2.30
CA ARG A 159 -10.83 8.33 1.67
C ARG A 159 -11.00 9.85 1.66
N ALA A 160 -10.59 10.54 2.71
CA ALA A 160 -10.72 11.99 2.79
C ALA A 160 -9.85 12.72 1.77
N VAL A 161 -8.67 12.17 1.44
CA VAL A 161 -7.72 12.78 0.47
C VAL A 161 -8.01 12.34 -0.95
N THR A 162 -8.27 11.04 -1.17
CA THR A 162 -8.30 10.42 -2.50
C THR A 162 -9.71 10.05 -2.98
N GLY A 163 -10.71 10.04 -2.09
CA GLY A 163 -12.04 9.49 -2.36
C GLY A 163 -12.10 7.95 -2.40
N ILE A 164 -10.95 7.26 -2.34
CA ILE A 164 -10.82 5.82 -2.55
C ILE A 164 -10.99 5.05 -1.24
N VAL A 165 -11.62 3.88 -1.33
CA VAL A 165 -11.75 2.90 -0.24
C VAL A 165 -10.91 1.68 -0.56
N VAL A 166 -10.03 1.29 0.38
CA VAL A 166 -9.17 0.11 0.26
C VAL A 166 -9.35 -0.84 1.46
N SER A 167 -9.11 -2.13 1.24
CA SER A 167 -9.00 -3.13 2.32
C SER A 167 -7.77 -2.88 3.20
N SER A 168 -7.66 -3.56 4.34
CA SER A 168 -6.41 -3.59 5.12
C SER A 168 -5.24 -4.06 4.24
N GLY A 169 -4.09 -3.39 4.35
CA GLY A 169 -2.94 -3.62 3.47
C GLY A 169 -3.09 -3.08 2.04
N GLY A 170 -4.23 -2.47 1.70
CA GLY A 170 -4.44 -1.89 0.36
C GLY A 170 -3.70 -0.56 0.17
N LEU A 171 -3.28 -0.30 -1.07
CA LEU A 171 -2.45 0.82 -1.48
C LEU A 171 -3.22 1.79 -2.37
N VAL A 172 -2.87 3.07 -2.26
CA VAL A 172 -3.27 4.10 -3.23
C VAL A 172 -2.02 4.90 -3.61
N ALA A 173 -1.62 4.81 -4.88
CA ALA A 173 -0.64 5.73 -5.46
C ALA A 173 -1.31 7.10 -5.68
N PHE A 174 -0.65 8.17 -5.27
CA PHE A 174 -1.20 9.51 -5.26
C PHE A 174 -0.17 10.53 -5.76
N ASN A 175 -0.61 11.44 -6.61
CA ASN A 175 0.17 12.59 -7.01
C ASN A 175 -0.31 13.82 -6.24
N SER A 176 0.53 14.38 -5.37
CA SER A 176 0.16 15.49 -4.47
C SER A 176 -0.10 16.82 -5.21
N LYS A 177 0.42 16.98 -6.44
CA LYS A 177 0.27 18.20 -7.24
C LYS A 177 -0.99 18.19 -8.09
N THR A 178 -1.38 17.03 -8.63
CA THR A 178 -2.54 16.92 -9.53
C THR A 178 -3.78 16.35 -8.85
N GLY A 179 -3.62 15.70 -7.68
CA GLY A 179 -4.68 14.98 -6.99
C GLY A 179 -5.03 13.63 -7.64
N GLN A 180 -4.34 13.21 -8.68
CA GLN A 180 -4.58 11.90 -9.29
C GLN A 180 -4.29 10.78 -8.30
N SER A 181 -5.16 9.78 -8.30
CA SER A 181 -5.12 8.65 -7.37
C SER A 181 -5.43 7.35 -8.10
N VAL A 182 -4.64 6.32 -7.87
CA VAL A 182 -4.85 4.99 -8.44
C VAL A 182 -4.69 3.93 -7.36
N ILE A 183 -5.71 3.07 -7.25
CA ILE A 183 -5.65 1.93 -6.33
C ILE A 183 -4.70 0.86 -6.88
N HIS A 184 -3.91 0.29 -6.00
CA HIS A 184 -3.14 -0.93 -6.28
C HIS A 184 -3.40 -1.96 -5.19
N LYS A 185 -3.42 -3.22 -5.58
CA LYS A 185 -3.49 -4.38 -4.67
C LYS A 185 -2.35 -5.32 -5.03
N PHE A 186 -1.67 -5.82 -4.03
CA PHE A 186 -0.82 -6.98 -4.23
C PHE A 186 -1.73 -8.21 -4.45
N ASP A 187 -1.42 -9.01 -5.45
CA ASP A 187 -2.12 -10.26 -5.71
C ASP A 187 -1.60 -11.29 -4.68
N ASN A 188 -2.43 -11.60 -3.69
CA ASN A 188 -2.19 -12.65 -2.70
C ASN A 188 -2.77 -13.98 -3.18
#